data_e0407061c2ca32a50e64fb7e9d6bd578
#
_entry.id   e0407061c2ca32a50e64fb7e9d6bd578
#
_cell.length_a   1.000
_cell.length_b   1.000
_cell.length_c   1.000
_cell.angle_alpha   90.00
_cell.angle_beta   90.00
_cell.angle_gamma   90.00
#
_symmetry.space_group_name_H-M   'P 1'
#
loop_
_entity.id
_entity.type
_entity.pdbx_description
1 polymer ?
#
loop_
_entity_poly.entity_id
_entity_poly.type
_entity_poly.pdbx_seq_one_letter_code
_entity_poly.pdbx_strand_id
1 'polypeptide(L)'
;MDAPHPEYWAGPFTLADKGWDSTAKTFSVVPNDKWWGTKPLLDKIVFTQMESSAARAAFKNDEIDAIGASTSSTYAEVKNIAGAELRKGTRLYAGGLDINPRRVKDAALRKAIFAGVNREALAKIQFQGLPYEETIPGSMIHMPFSPYYQDSYPTPNNSVSEAQKILEAAGYTKNGDYYEKDGVKAGCAVVVFGDDPTTKGKAQTFTQQMKDIGIEIRIDQHADSEFATILGNWDYDISFSGYSVSTPDATAGTKQFYYSENNDGIGSKEIDALIDAMTLMEDDKERNLACNEIEKKHMAEFAFLGTITNGPDFVMVKKTLANYGPSLYKSTDWTTVGWMNS
;
A
#
# COMPACT_ATOMS: atom_id res chain seq x y z
N MET A 1 -8.84 -18.40 5.47
CA MET A 1 -9.88 -17.45 4.99
C MET A 1 -11.22 -18.14 5.14
N ASP A 2 -12.11 -17.56 5.91
CA ASP A 2 -13.44 -18.16 6.16
C ASP A 2 -14.27 -18.14 4.87
N ALA A 3 -15.20 -19.10 4.75
CA ALA A 3 -16.07 -19.16 3.59
C ALA A 3 -16.99 -17.92 3.54
N PRO A 4 -17.30 -17.39 2.34
CA PRO A 4 -18.23 -16.27 2.21
C PRO A 4 -19.63 -16.61 2.76
N HIS A 5 -20.32 -15.59 3.28
CA HIS A 5 -21.70 -15.69 3.77
C HIS A 5 -22.68 -14.96 2.85
N PRO A 6 -23.02 -15.54 1.66
CA PRO A 6 -23.86 -14.88 0.67
C PRO A 6 -25.29 -14.60 1.16
N GLU A 7 -25.73 -15.27 2.22
CA GLU A 7 -27.02 -15.03 2.87
C GLU A 7 -27.19 -13.62 3.44
N TYR A 8 -26.07 -12.91 3.67
CA TYR A 8 -26.07 -11.52 4.15
C TYR A 8 -25.89 -10.49 3.01
N TRP A 9 -25.78 -10.94 1.76
CA TRP A 9 -25.50 -10.03 0.66
C TRP A 9 -26.79 -9.45 0.06
N ALA A 10 -26.84 -8.13 0.01
CA ALA A 10 -27.96 -7.37 -0.54
C ALA A 10 -27.59 -6.62 -1.84
N GLY A 11 -26.40 -6.86 -2.38
CA GLY A 11 -25.87 -6.18 -3.58
C GLY A 11 -26.36 -6.80 -4.89
N PRO A 12 -25.91 -6.22 -6.04
CA PRO A 12 -26.32 -6.65 -7.38
C PRO A 12 -25.82 -8.04 -7.78
N PHE A 13 -24.82 -8.57 -7.09
CA PHE A 13 -24.27 -9.90 -7.31
C PHE A 13 -24.32 -10.73 -6.03
N THR A 14 -24.40 -12.03 -6.18
CA THR A 14 -24.30 -13.03 -5.12
C THR A 14 -23.29 -14.11 -5.49
N LEU A 15 -22.88 -14.94 -4.54
CA LEU A 15 -21.98 -16.06 -4.79
C LEU A 15 -22.62 -17.03 -5.79
N ALA A 16 -21.87 -17.43 -6.81
CA ALA A 16 -22.29 -18.49 -7.72
C ALA A 16 -22.38 -19.84 -7.00
N ASP A 17 -23.16 -20.79 -7.53
CA ASP A 17 -23.09 -22.16 -7.04
C ASP A 17 -21.65 -22.68 -7.15
N LYS A 18 -21.11 -23.21 -6.02
CA LYS A 18 -19.68 -23.59 -5.89
C LYS A 18 -18.71 -22.46 -6.29
N GLY A 19 -19.12 -21.21 -6.15
CA GLY A 19 -18.36 -20.02 -6.54
C GLY A 19 -17.17 -19.70 -5.63
N TRP A 20 -16.99 -20.42 -4.55
CA TRP A 20 -15.83 -20.28 -3.66
C TRP A 20 -14.99 -21.56 -3.71
N ASP A 21 -13.76 -21.45 -4.19
CA ASP A 21 -12.79 -22.53 -4.19
C ASP A 21 -11.46 -22.03 -3.60
N SER A 22 -11.22 -22.41 -2.35
CA SER A 22 -10.02 -22.03 -1.62
C SER A 22 -8.76 -22.72 -2.15
N THR A 23 -8.91 -23.88 -2.82
CA THR A 23 -7.78 -24.62 -3.41
C THR A 23 -7.37 -24.01 -4.74
N ALA A 24 -8.34 -23.74 -5.62
CA ALA A 24 -8.12 -23.05 -6.89
C ALA A 24 -7.93 -21.53 -6.71
N LYS A 25 -8.11 -21.01 -5.49
CA LYS A 25 -8.05 -19.57 -5.16
C LYS A 25 -8.96 -18.72 -6.05
N THR A 26 -10.16 -19.23 -6.33
CA THR A 26 -11.15 -18.55 -7.16
C THR A 26 -12.39 -18.15 -6.38
N PHE A 27 -12.93 -17.01 -6.77
CA PHE A 27 -14.16 -16.45 -6.25
C PHE A 27 -15.04 -15.99 -7.41
N SER A 28 -16.24 -16.58 -7.51
CA SER A 28 -17.15 -16.31 -8.63
C SER A 28 -18.51 -15.79 -8.14
N VAL A 29 -18.99 -14.74 -8.79
CA VAL A 29 -20.29 -14.15 -8.49
C VAL A 29 -21.18 -14.11 -9.74
N VAL A 30 -22.48 -14.18 -9.52
CA VAL A 30 -23.54 -14.09 -10.55
C VAL A 30 -24.56 -13.02 -10.14
N PRO A 31 -25.38 -12.50 -11.07
CA PRO A 31 -26.46 -11.59 -10.72
C PRO A 31 -27.33 -12.11 -9.57
N ASN A 32 -27.66 -11.21 -8.66
CA ASN A 32 -28.52 -11.52 -7.52
C ASN A 32 -29.99 -11.25 -7.90
N ASP A 33 -30.80 -12.30 -8.00
CA ASP A 33 -32.21 -12.18 -8.36
C ASP A 33 -33.05 -11.39 -7.33
N LYS A 34 -32.52 -11.22 -6.11
CA LYS A 34 -33.15 -10.40 -5.06
C LYS A 34 -32.74 -8.93 -5.12
N TRP A 35 -31.86 -8.56 -6.05
CA TRP A 35 -31.40 -7.18 -6.22
C TRP A 35 -32.54 -6.31 -6.77
N TRP A 36 -32.82 -5.22 -6.07
CA TRP A 36 -33.91 -4.29 -6.39
C TRP A 36 -33.51 -3.14 -7.34
N GLY A 37 -32.21 -2.97 -7.60
CA GLY A 37 -31.66 -1.91 -8.46
C GLY A 37 -31.53 -2.33 -9.92
N THR A 38 -30.67 -1.62 -10.66
CA THR A 38 -30.39 -1.92 -12.08
C THR A 38 -29.79 -3.31 -12.22
N LYS A 39 -30.37 -4.13 -13.11
CA LYS A 39 -29.85 -5.47 -13.39
C LYS A 39 -28.42 -5.40 -13.94
N PRO A 40 -27.46 -6.17 -13.40
CA PRO A 40 -26.12 -6.28 -13.96
C PRO A 40 -26.10 -6.74 -15.42
N LEU A 41 -25.11 -6.24 -16.16
CA LEU A 41 -24.89 -6.59 -17.58
C LEU A 41 -24.07 -7.88 -17.77
N LEU A 42 -23.27 -8.26 -16.77
CA LEU A 42 -22.46 -9.48 -16.82
C LEU A 42 -23.22 -10.64 -16.18
N ASP A 43 -23.19 -11.81 -16.83
CA ASP A 43 -23.79 -13.03 -16.31
C ASP A 43 -22.94 -13.67 -15.20
N LYS A 44 -21.64 -13.40 -15.19
CA LYS A 44 -20.70 -13.95 -14.20
C LYS A 44 -19.44 -13.09 -14.13
N ILE A 45 -18.90 -12.95 -12.91
CA ILE A 45 -17.57 -12.37 -12.67
C ILE A 45 -16.75 -13.41 -11.91
N VAL A 46 -15.51 -13.64 -12.36
CA VAL A 46 -14.58 -14.55 -11.72
C VAL A 46 -13.36 -13.76 -11.25
N PHE A 47 -13.04 -13.83 -9.97
CA PHE A 47 -11.82 -13.32 -9.40
C PHE A 47 -10.89 -14.49 -9.11
N THR A 48 -9.64 -14.39 -9.52
CA THR A 48 -8.64 -15.43 -9.29
C THR A 48 -7.41 -14.78 -8.64
N GLN A 49 -6.99 -15.33 -7.52
CA GLN A 49 -5.73 -14.94 -6.88
C GLN A 49 -4.57 -15.68 -7.56
N MET A 50 -3.62 -14.93 -8.07
CA MET A 50 -2.43 -15.46 -8.77
C MET A 50 -1.18 -14.68 -8.37
N GLU A 51 -0.02 -15.32 -8.44
CA GLU A 51 1.25 -14.61 -8.44
C GLU A 51 1.36 -13.72 -9.68
N SER A 52 2.13 -12.63 -9.58
CA SER A 52 2.19 -11.60 -10.64
C SER A 52 2.64 -12.15 -11.99
N SER A 53 3.56 -13.10 -12.03
CA SER A 53 4.00 -13.75 -13.28
C SER A 53 2.88 -14.56 -13.93
N ALA A 54 2.13 -15.32 -13.13
CA ALA A 54 1.00 -16.12 -13.61
C ALA A 54 -0.13 -15.21 -14.13
N ALA A 55 -0.44 -14.10 -13.44
CA ALA A 55 -1.44 -13.13 -13.87
C ALA A 55 -1.08 -12.49 -15.21
N ARG A 56 0.21 -12.12 -15.42
CA ARG A 56 0.69 -11.60 -16.71
C ARG A 56 0.54 -12.62 -17.82
N ALA A 57 0.89 -13.88 -17.56
CA ALA A 57 0.72 -14.97 -18.52
C ALA A 57 -0.76 -15.20 -18.87
N ALA A 58 -1.63 -15.27 -17.86
CA ALA A 58 -3.07 -15.45 -18.03
C ALA A 58 -3.71 -14.32 -18.87
N PHE A 59 -3.31 -13.06 -18.65
CA PHE A 59 -3.79 -11.95 -19.46
C PHE A 59 -3.30 -12.03 -20.92
N LYS A 60 -2.04 -12.42 -21.15
CA LYS A 60 -1.49 -12.63 -22.51
C LYS A 60 -2.18 -13.77 -23.27
N ASN A 61 -2.61 -14.79 -22.53
CA ASN A 61 -3.27 -15.98 -23.10
C ASN A 61 -4.80 -15.84 -23.20
N ASP A 62 -5.35 -14.65 -22.92
CA ASP A 62 -6.80 -14.40 -22.91
C ASP A 62 -7.59 -15.21 -21.84
N GLU A 63 -6.93 -15.65 -20.77
CA GLU A 63 -7.55 -16.39 -19.67
C GLU A 63 -8.20 -15.45 -18.63
N ILE A 64 -7.77 -14.19 -18.58
CA ILE A 64 -8.37 -13.12 -17.77
C ILE A 64 -8.57 -11.85 -18.62
N ASP A 65 -9.55 -11.02 -18.25
CA ASP A 65 -9.99 -9.87 -19.04
C ASP A 65 -9.42 -8.54 -18.56
N ALA A 66 -8.89 -8.52 -17.34
CA ALA A 66 -8.29 -7.34 -16.73
C ALA A 66 -7.14 -7.71 -15.79
N ILE A 67 -6.12 -6.85 -15.75
CA ILE A 67 -4.96 -6.99 -14.86
C ILE A 67 -4.52 -5.61 -14.37
N GLY A 68 -4.17 -5.49 -13.09
CA GLY A 68 -3.50 -4.29 -12.57
C GLY A 68 -2.15 -4.07 -13.24
N ALA A 69 -1.88 -2.86 -13.73
CA ALA A 69 -0.68 -2.52 -14.50
C ALA A 69 0.11 -1.35 -13.88
N SER A 70 0.03 -1.19 -12.55
CA SER A 70 0.66 -0.08 -11.82
C SER A 70 2.12 -0.32 -11.43
N THR A 71 2.73 -1.45 -11.84
CA THR A 71 4.16 -1.71 -11.67
C THR A 71 4.90 -1.66 -13.01
N SER A 72 6.17 -1.27 -12.98
CA SER A 72 6.98 -1.18 -14.20
C SER A 72 7.10 -2.52 -14.94
N SER A 73 7.26 -3.62 -14.20
CA SER A 73 7.34 -4.98 -14.75
C SER A 73 6.06 -5.39 -15.46
N THR A 74 4.91 -5.28 -14.78
CA THR A 74 3.63 -5.68 -15.38
C THR A 74 3.29 -4.80 -16.58
N TYR A 75 3.40 -3.48 -16.45
CA TYR A 75 3.12 -2.58 -17.57
C TYR A 75 3.98 -2.88 -18.80
N ALA A 76 5.28 -3.09 -18.61
CA ALA A 76 6.19 -3.39 -19.73
C ALA A 76 5.76 -4.62 -20.53
N GLU A 77 5.25 -5.65 -19.84
CA GLU A 77 4.84 -6.90 -20.48
C GLU A 77 3.46 -6.85 -21.16
N VAL A 78 2.53 -6.01 -20.64
CA VAL A 78 1.14 -6.02 -21.13
C VAL A 78 0.76 -4.84 -22.02
N LYS A 79 1.56 -3.77 -22.04
CA LYS A 79 1.24 -2.51 -22.75
C LYS A 79 1.02 -2.62 -24.27
N ASN A 80 1.58 -3.65 -24.90
CA ASN A 80 1.52 -3.84 -26.36
C ASN A 80 0.61 -5.01 -26.77
N ILE A 81 -0.20 -5.57 -25.86
CA ILE A 81 -1.09 -6.67 -26.21
C ILE A 81 -2.20 -6.17 -27.14
N ALA A 82 -2.33 -6.81 -28.30
CA ALA A 82 -3.38 -6.49 -29.25
C ALA A 82 -4.77 -6.71 -28.62
N GLY A 83 -5.71 -5.80 -28.88
CA GLY A 83 -7.05 -5.90 -28.32
C GLY A 83 -7.18 -5.47 -26.86
N ALA A 84 -6.07 -5.08 -26.20
CA ALA A 84 -6.08 -4.50 -24.86
C ALA A 84 -5.90 -2.97 -24.91
N GLU A 85 -6.32 -2.30 -23.83
CA GLU A 85 -6.10 -0.87 -23.62
C GLU A 85 -5.74 -0.58 -22.16
N LEU A 86 -4.93 0.46 -21.95
CA LEU A 86 -4.60 0.97 -20.64
C LEU A 86 -5.64 1.98 -20.18
N ARG A 87 -6.30 1.71 -19.05
CA ARG A 87 -7.14 2.68 -18.34
C ARG A 87 -6.39 3.25 -17.17
N LYS A 88 -6.33 4.58 -17.12
CA LYS A 88 -5.53 5.33 -16.16
C LYS A 88 -6.44 6.09 -15.21
N GLY A 89 -6.09 6.09 -13.94
CA GLY A 89 -6.75 6.89 -12.91
C GLY A 89 -5.74 7.43 -11.92
N THR A 90 -6.10 8.52 -11.27
CA THR A 90 -5.41 8.96 -10.07
C THR A 90 -5.77 8.00 -8.96
N ARG A 91 -4.76 7.45 -8.31
CA ARG A 91 -4.97 6.56 -7.18
C ARG A 91 -4.82 7.33 -5.89
N LEU A 92 -5.84 7.26 -5.06
CA LEU A 92 -5.76 7.67 -3.66
C LEU A 92 -5.06 6.57 -2.85
N TYR A 93 -3.78 6.40 -3.14
CA TYR A 93 -2.98 5.34 -2.53
C TYR A 93 -1.63 5.90 -2.11
N ALA A 94 -1.38 5.88 -0.83
CA ALA A 94 -0.07 6.13 -0.28
C ALA A 94 0.68 4.80 -0.13
N GLY A 95 1.72 4.60 -0.92
CA GLY A 95 2.66 3.51 -0.74
C GLY A 95 3.59 3.86 0.41
N GLY A 96 3.68 2.98 1.40
CA GLY A 96 4.37 3.22 2.66
C GLY A 96 5.54 2.28 2.93
N LEU A 97 6.32 2.69 3.90
CA LEU A 97 7.26 1.86 4.63
C LEU A 97 6.74 1.76 6.07
N ASP A 98 6.32 0.56 6.44
CA ASP A 98 5.85 0.27 7.79
C ASP A 98 6.99 -0.42 8.55
N ILE A 99 7.45 0.19 9.62
CA ILE A 99 8.45 -0.39 10.50
C ILE A 99 7.79 -0.74 11.81
N ASN A 100 7.60 -2.02 12.07
CA ASN A 100 6.87 -2.53 13.23
C ASN A 100 7.61 -2.23 14.56
N PRO A 101 7.13 -1.29 15.41
CA PRO A 101 7.82 -0.93 16.63
C PRO A 101 7.84 -2.04 17.70
N ARG A 102 7.00 -3.07 17.56
CA ARG A 102 6.97 -4.23 18.45
C ARG A 102 8.15 -5.15 18.22
N ARG A 103 8.67 -5.20 16.99
CA ARG A 103 9.81 -6.03 16.59
C ARG A 103 11.08 -5.21 16.47
N VAL A 104 11.04 -4.09 15.78
CA VAL A 104 12.15 -3.11 15.69
C VAL A 104 11.97 -2.10 16.85
N LYS A 105 12.30 -2.50 18.06
CA LYS A 105 11.96 -1.77 19.31
C LYS A 105 12.69 -0.44 19.45
N ASP A 106 13.95 -0.34 18.97
CA ASP A 106 14.74 0.88 19.08
C ASP A 106 14.22 1.97 18.14
N ALA A 107 13.63 3.03 18.71
CA ALA A 107 13.10 4.15 17.94
C ALA A 107 14.18 4.89 17.14
N ALA A 108 15.42 4.90 17.63
CA ALA A 108 16.52 5.55 16.91
C ALA A 108 16.85 4.80 15.62
N LEU A 109 16.81 3.45 15.64
CA LEU A 109 17.00 2.65 14.44
C LEU A 109 15.89 2.94 13.41
N ARG A 110 14.62 3.00 13.84
CA ARG A 110 13.51 3.33 12.93
C ARG A 110 13.65 4.74 12.35
N LYS A 111 13.99 5.74 13.18
CA LYS A 111 14.23 7.11 12.74
C LYS A 111 15.39 7.22 11.76
N ALA A 112 16.47 6.49 11.99
CA ALA A 112 17.62 6.44 11.08
C ALA A 112 17.23 5.86 9.71
N ILE A 113 16.39 4.81 9.68
CA ILE A 113 15.87 4.24 8.43
C ILE A 113 15.07 5.31 7.65
N PHE A 114 14.14 6.02 8.30
CA PHE A 114 13.36 7.07 7.63
C PHE A 114 14.21 8.26 7.19
N ALA A 115 15.22 8.66 7.97
CA ALA A 115 16.11 9.75 7.60
C ALA A 115 17.01 9.41 6.40
N GLY A 116 17.38 8.14 6.26
CA GLY A 116 18.36 7.71 5.26
C GLY A 116 17.76 7.13 3.97
N VAL A 117 16.50 6.72 3.97
CA VAL A 117 15.89 6.12 2.78
C VAL A 117 15.73 7.12 1.63
N ASN A 118 16.22 6.74 0.44
CA ASN A 118 16.02 7.49 -0.79
C ASN A 118 14.71 7.05 -1.45
N ARG A 119 13.63 7.75 -1.11
CA ARG A 119 12.27 7.48 -1.61
C ARG A 119 12.17 7.67 -3.13
N GLU A 120 12.87 8.67 -3.69
CA GLU A 120 12.87 8.93 -5.13
C GLU A 120 13.46 7.77 -5.93
N ALA A 121 14.54 7.15 -5.43
CA ALA A 121 15.12 5.97 -6.07
C ALA A 121 14.17 4.79 -6.06
N LEU A 122 13.45 4.57 -4.96
CA LEU A 122 12.45 3.51 -4.85
C LEU A 122 11.24 3.78 -5.77
N ALA A 123 10.75 5.01 -5.80
CA ALA A 123 9.67 5.44 -6.71
C ALA A 123 10.07 5.29 -8.18
N LYS A 124 11.30 5.62 -8.53
CA LYS A 124 11.82 5.44 -9.89
C LYS A 124 11.80 3.98 -10.33
N ILE A 125 12.13 3.04 -9.46
CA ILE A 125 12.02 1.62 -9.76
C ILE A 125 10.56 1.23 -9.95
N GLN A 126 9.67 1.69 -9.06
CA GLN A 126 8.25 1.38 -9.11
C GLN A 126 7.60 1.82 -10.42
N PHE A 127 7.96 3.00 -10.91
CA PHE A 127 7.27 3.67 -12.01
C PHE A 127 8.07 3.73 -13.31
N GLN A 128 9.24 3.13 -13.39
CA GLN A 128 10.08 3.16 -14.58
C GLN A 128 9.32 2.66 -15.81
N GLY A 129 9.24 3.53 -16.84
CA GLY A 129 8.57 3.23 -18.10
C GLY A 129 7.04 3.31 -18.07
N LEU A 130 6.42 3.62 -16.92
CA LEU A 130 5.00 3.96 -16.86
C LEU A 130 4.79 5.39 -17.38
N PRO A 131 3.67 5.68 -18.04
CA PRO A 131 3.29 7.04 -18.44
C PRO A 131 2.66 7.77 -17.22
N TYR A 132 3.49 7.99 -16.20
CA TYR A 132 3.10 8.50 -14.88
C TYR A 132 4.19 9.37 -14.28
N GLU A 133 3.79 10.55 -13.80
CA GLU A 133 4.63 11.50 -13.10
C GLU A 133 3.80 12.08 -11.94
N GLU A 134 4.20 11.83 -10.72
CA GLU A 134 3.61 12.43 -9.53
C GLU A 134 4.68 12.76 -8.48
N THR A 135 4.36 13.75 -7.65
CA THR A 135 5.19 14.11 -6.50
C THR A 135 5.09 13.02 -5.44
N ILE A 136 6.22 12.62 -4.87
CA ILE A 136 6.23 11.69 -3.73
C ILE A 136 5.53 12.36 -2.55
N PRO A 137 4.48 11.75 -1.97
CA PRO A 137 3.76 12.33 -0.86
C PRO A 137 4.62 12.34 0.41
N GLY A 138 4.39 13.32 1.26
CA GLY A 138 4.96 13.37 2.61
C GLY A 138 3.92 13.14 3.71
N SER A 139 2.72 12.72 3.34
CA SER A 139 1.63 12.43 4.26
C SER A 139 0.91 11.14 3.88
N MET A 140 0.51 10.35 4.88
CA MET A 140 -0.34 9.16 4.71
C MET A 140 -1.83 9.52 4.62
N ILE A 141 -2.22 10.68 5.11
CA ILE A 141 -3.63 11.09 5.28
C ILE A 141 -4.08 12.11 4.23
N HIS A 142 -3.18 12.97 3.78
CA HIS A 142 -3.47 13.95 2.74
C HIS A 142 -2.65 13.70 1.49
N MET A 143 -3.32 13.54 0.35
CA MET A 143 -2.66 13.46 -0.95
C MET A 143 -2.14 14.83 -1.40
N PRO A 144 -1.08 14.91 -2.23
CA PRO A 144 -0.48 16.18 -2.66
C PRO A 144 -1.43 17.19 -3.31
N PHE A 145 -2.55 16.73 -3.85
CA PHE A 145 -3.58 17.62 -4.44
C PHE A 145 -4.63 18.12 -3.43
N SER A 146 -4.60 17.66 -2.17
CA SER A 146 -5.48 18.17 -1.13
C SER A 146 -5.13 19.61 -0.78
N PRO A 147 -6.11 20.53 -0.59
CA PRO A 147 -5.84 21.90 -0.13
C PRO A 147 -5.26 21.95 1.28
N TYR A 148 -5.33 20.86 2.02
CA TYR A 148 -4.80 20.73 3.39
C TYR A 148 -3.48 19.98 3.46
N TYR A 149 -2.92 19.56 2.31
CA TYR A 149 -1.69 18.80 2.26
C TYR A 149 -0.53 19.54 2.94
N GLN A 150 0.17 18.83 3.79
CA GLN A 150 1.46 19.21 4.35
C GLN A 150 2.41 18.03 4.25
N ASP A 151 3.68 18.31 4.01
CA ASP A 151 4.72 17.28 4.08
C ASP A 151 5.05 17.03 5.56
N SER A 152 4.65 15.88 6.05
CA SER A 152 4.89 15.40 7.43
C SER A 152 6.08 14.45 7.52
N TYR A 153 6.75 14.18 6.40
CA TYR A 153 7.89 13.29 6.38
C TYR A 153 9.09 13.90 7.10
N PRO A 154 9.88 13.13 7.85
CA PRO A 154 11.03 13.63 8.58
C PRO A 154 12.04 14.35 7.68
N THR A 155 12.51 15.52 8.13
CA THR A 155 13.53 16.30 7.43
C THR A 155 14.73 16.52 8.35
N PRO A 156 15.98 16.44 7.84
CA PRO A 156 16.33 16.04 6.47
C PRO A 156 16.02 14.56 6.19
N ASN A 157 15.66 14.24 4.96
CA ASN A 157 15.52 12.88 4.48
C ASN A 157 16.52 12.59 3.34
N ASN A 158 16.61 11.33 2.92
CA ASN A 158 17.60 10.88 1.93
C ASN A 158 19.03 11.27 2.35
N SER A 159 19.33 11.19 3.63
CA SER A 159 20.59 11.65 4.22
C SER A 159 21.26 10.54 5.01
N VAL A 160 22.28 9.92 4.40
CA VAL A 160 23.13 8.93 5.06
C VAL A 160 23.78 9.51 6.33
N SER A 161 24.30 10.74 6.25
CA SER A 161 24.97 11.38 7.38
C SER A 161 24.03 11.68 8.56
N GLU A 162 22.76 12.05 8.27
CA GLU A 162 21.78 12.29 9.33
C GLU A 162 21.35 10.98 9.99
N ALA A 163 21.12 9.93 9.19
CA ALA A 163 20.83 8.61 9.71
C ALA A 163 21.95 8.09 10.63
N GLN A 164 23.21 8.29 10.25
CA GLN A 164 24.37 7.92 11.06
C GLN A 164 24.43 8.71 12.37
N LYS A 165 24.21 10.04 12.33
CA LYS A 165 24.14 10.86 13.54
C LYS A 165 23.05 10.41 14.51
N ILE A 166 21.87 10.04 13.99
CA ILE A 166 20.78 9.50 14.83
C ILE A 166 21.22 8.23 15.55
N LEU A 167 21.89 7.31 14.84
CA LEU A 167 22.41 6.08 15.43
C LEU A 167 23.48 6.38 16.48
N GLU A 168 24.46 7.23 16.16
CA GLU A 168 25.56 7.60 17.07
C GLU A 168 25.05 8.27 18.34
N ALA A 169 24.10 9.21 18.20
CA ALA A 169 23.46 9.88 19.34
C ALA A 169 22.68 8.91 20.25
N ALA A 170 22.22 7.78 19.70
CA ALA A 170 21.56 6.73 20.45
C ALA A 170 22.52 5.67 21.03
N GLY A 171 23.83 5.87 20.89
CA GLY A 171 24.87 4.99 21.44
C GLY A 171 25.27 3.82 20.54
N TYR A 172 24.89 3.85 19.27
CA TYR A 172 25.43 2.91 18.29
C TYR A 172 26.87 3.29 17.91
N THR A 173 27.71 2.31 17.73
CA THR A 173 29.09 2.45 17.27
C THR A 173 29.31 1.65 16.00
N LYS A 174 30.12 2.16 15.09
CA LYS A 174 30.40 1.48 13.82
C LYS A 174 31.40 0.36 14.04
N ASN A 175 31.02 -0.87 13.61
CA ASN A 175 31.88 -2.05 13.63
C ASN A 175 31.89 -2.68 12.23
N GLY A 176 32.97 -2.51 11.48
CA GLY A 176 33.07 -2.92 10.07
C GLY A 176 32.06 -2.14 9.20
N ASP A 177 31.25 -2.89 8.45
CA ASP A 177 30.26 -2.30 7.54
C ASP A 177 28.98 -1.79 8.27
N TYR A 178 28.75 -2.22 9.52
CA TYR A 178 27.50 -1.97 10.22
C TYR A 178 27.66 -1.28 11.56
N TYR A 179 26.62 -0.60 12.01
CA TYR A 179 26.52 -0.11 13.38
C TYR A 179 26.08 -1.23 14.32
N GLU A 180 26.50 -1.16 15.57
CA GLU A 180 26.08 -2.05 16.64
C GLU A 180 25.88 -1.30 17.95
N LYS A 181 25.04 -1.82 18.81
CA LYS A 181 24.79 -1.32 20.16
C LYS A 181 24.64 -2.51 21.10
N ASP A 182 25.38 -2.49 22.22
CA ASP A 182 25.42 -3.59 23.20
C ASP A 182 25.75 -4.96 22.57
N GLY A 183 26.63 -4.98 21.56
CA GLY A 183 27.00 -6.18 20.82
C GLY A 183 25.95 -6.69 19.84
N VAL A 184 24.85 -5.95 19.65
CA VAL A 184 23.79 -6.30 18.69
C VAL A 184 23.90 -5.38 17.48
N LYS A 185 23.98 -6.01 16.30
CA LYS A 185 24.05 -5.28 15.03
C LYS A 185 22.75 -4.49 14.77
N ALA A 186 22.89 -3.26 14.31
CA ALA A 186 21.76 -2.47 13.80
C ALA A 186 21.21 -3.16 12.54
N GLY A 187 20.05 -3.79 12.66
CA GLY A 187 19.47 -4.52 11.54
C GLY A 187 18.08 -5.09 11.80
N CYS A 188 17.42 -5.46 10.72
CA CYS A 188 16.09 -6.08 10.73
C CYS A 188 15.82 -6.75 9.38
N ALA A 189 14.59 -7.23 9.16
CA ALA A 189 14.18 -7.83 7.90
C ALA A 189 13.11 -6.96 7.19
N VAL A 190 13.14 -6.92 5.86
CA VAL A 190 12.03 -6.40 5.06
C VAL A 190 11.27 -7.57 4.44
N VAL A 191 9.97 -7.67 4.74
CA VAL A 191 9.12 -8.69 4.14
C VAL A 191 8.75 -8.29 2.72
N VAL A 192 8.83 -9.25 1.82
CA VAL A 192 8.51 -9.10 0.39
C VAL A 192 7.54 -10.19 -0.02
N PHE A 193 6.45 -9.81 -0.67
CA PHE A 193 5.43 -10.75 -1.14
C PHE A 193 5.48 -10.89 -2.65
N GLY A 194 5.21 -12.12 -3.10
CA GLY A 194 5.09 -12.45 -4.50
C GLY A 194 6.39 -12.48 -5.29
N ASP A 195 6.25 -12.58 -6.60
CA ASP A 195 7.36 -12.78 -7.52
C ASP A 195 7.63 -11.58 -8.46
N ASP A 196 6.92 -10.45 -8.26
CA ASP A 196 7.05 -9.28 -9.12
C ASP A 196 8.48 -8.69 -9.09
N PRO A 197 9.14 -8.56 -10.25
CA PRO A 197 10.51 -8.06 -10.32
C PRO A 197 10.68 -6.62 -9.82
N THR A 198 9.65 -5.78 -9.94
CA THR A 198 9.67 -4.40 -9.43
C THR A 198 9.74 -4.39 -7.92
N THR A 199 8.92 -5.21 -7.27
CA THR A 199 8.92 -5.35 -5.80
C THR A 199 10.26 -5.86 -5.29
N LYS A 200 10.81 -6.89 -5.92
CA LYS A 200 12.16 -7.41 -5.61
C LYS A 200 13.24 -6.36 -5.81
N GLY A 201 13.20 -5.62 -6.92
CA GLY A 201 14.15 -4.54 -7.20
C GLY A 201 14.09 -3.40 -6.18
N LYS A 202 12.90 -3.04 -5.70
CA LYS A 202 12.75 -2.07 -4.60
C LYS A 202 13.39 -2.57 -3.31
N ALA A 203 13.13 -3.81 -2.93
CA ALA A 203 13.69 -4.40 -1.72
C ALA A 203 15.22 -4.47 -1.77
N GLN A 204 15.79 -4.87 -2.90
CA GLN A 204 17.24 -4.89 -3.12
C GLN A 204 17.86 -3.49 -3.03
N THR A 205 17.22 -2.50 -3.64
CA THR A 205 17.68 -1.10 -3.58
C THR A 205 17.59 -0.56 -2.16
N PHE A 206 16.50 -0.82 -1.45
CA PHE A 206 16.35 -0.46 -0.04
C PHE A 206 17.44 -1.11 0.83
N THR A 207 17.71 -2.39 0.64
CA THR A 207 18.78 -3.11 1.34
C THR A 207 20.15 -2.45 1.11
N GLN A 208 20.45 -2.05 -0.13
CA GLN A 208 21.71 -1.35 -0.42
C GLN A 208 21.78 0.04 0.23
N GLN A 209 20.70 0.82 0.18
CA GLN A 209 20.63 2.13 0.85
C GLN A 209 20.88 2.01 2.36
N MET A 210 20.28 1.01 3.00
CA MET A 210 20.49 0.78 4.44
C MET A 210 21.92 0.31 4.74
N LYS A 211 22.52 -0.49 3.89
CA LYS A 211 23.93 -0.87 4.00
C LYS A 211 24.86 0.35 3.92
N ASP A 212 24.56 1.30 3.03
CA ASP A 212 25.35 2.53 2.88
C ASP A 212 25.31 3.40 4.17
N ILE A 213 24.23 3.32 4.95
CA ILE A 213 24.13 3.93 6.27
C ILE A 213 24.93 3.14 7.31
N GLY A 214 24.97 1.83 7.18
CA GLY A 214 25.52 0.87 8.13
C GLY A 214 24.45 0.11 8.91
N ILE A 215 23.26 -0.07 8.30
CA ILE A 215 22.14 -0.89 8.82
C ILE A 215 22.03 -2.15 7.98
N GLU A 216 21.96 -3.32 8.60
CA GLU A 216 21.76 -4.59 7.91
C GLU A 216 20.29 -4.86 7.66
N ILE A 217 19.89 -4.99 6.40
CA ILE A 217 18.52 -5.42 6.04
C ILE A 217 18.60 -6.78 5.36
N ARG A 218 17.81 -7.73 5.85
CA ARG A 218 17.60 -9.04 5.22
C ARG A 218 16.27 -9.00 4.47
N ILE A 219 16.23 -9.60 3.29
CA ILE A 219 14.99 -9.78 2.55
C ILE A 219 14.33 -11.08 3.01
N ASP A 220 13.08 -10.96 3.49
CA ASP A 220 12.25 -12.08 3.92
C ASP A 220 11.14 -12.29 2.88
N GLN A 221 11.30 -13.32 2.05
CA GLN A 221 10.47 -13.55 0.85
C GLN A 221 9.34 -14.52 1.15
N HIS A 222 8.11 -14.11 0.85
CA HIS A 222 6.89 -14.88 1.01
C HIS A 222 6.04 -14.92 -0.28
N ALA A 223 5.11 -15.87 -0.36
CA ALA A 223 4.12 -15.89 -1.42
C ALA A 223 3.04 -14.81 -1.19
N ASP A 224 2.42 -14.30 -2.28
CA ASP A 224 1.33 -13.31 -2.19
C ASP A 224 0.17 -13.78 -1.29
N SER A 225 -0.08 -15.09 -1.24
CA SER A 225 -1.15 -15.66 -0.41
C SER A 225 -0.91 -15.55 1.11
N GLU A 226 0.32 -15.30 1.55
CA GLU A 226 0.68 -15.16 2.96
C GLU A 226 0.51 -13.71 3.47
N PHE A 227 0.33 -12.75 2.55
CA PHE A 227 0.24 -11.32 2.83
C PHE A 227 -0.70 -10.99 4.00
N ALA A 228 -1.97 -11.43 3.90
CA ALA A 228 -2.99 -11.11 4.90
C ALA A 228 -2.67 -11.71 6.27
N THR A 229 -2.06 -12.90 6.30
CA THR A 229 -1.70 -13.58 7.55
C THR A 229 -0.52 -12.89 8.23
N ILE A 230 0.54 -12.60 7.50
CA ILE A 230 1.75 -11.99 8.05
C ILE A 230 1.47 -10.56 8.54
N LEU A 231 0.78 -9.74 7.73
CA LEU A 231 0.48 -8.38 8.14
C LEU A 231 -0.59 -8.32 9.22
N GLY A 232 -1.63 -9.15 9.14
CA GLY A 232 -2.68 -9.21 10.15
C GLY A 232 -2.19 -9.67 11.53
N ASN A 233 -1.16 -10.52 11.57
CA ASN A 233 -0.53 -10.97 12.81
C ASN A 233 0.64 -10.08 13.28
N TRP A 234 0.95 -9.00 12.56
CA TRP A 234 2.11 -8.16 12.83
C TRP A 234 3.45 -8.94 12.82
N ASP A 235 3.55 -9.98 11.99
CA ASP A 235 4.73 -10.87 11.95
C ASP A 235 5.76 -10.39 10.92
N TYR A 236 6.15 -9.13 10.98
CA TYR A 236 7.15 -8.50 10.12
C TYR A 236 7.95 -7.45 10.90
N ASP A 237 9.19 -7.21 10.49
CA ASP A 237 9.99 -6.09 11.00
C ASP A 237 9.72 -4.83 10.18
N ILE A 238 9.85 -4.93 8.84
CA ILE A 238 9.56 -3.88 7.87
C ILE A 238 8.70 -4.46 6.76
N SER A 239 7.69 -3.71 6.31
CA SER A 239 6.88 -4.03 5.14
C SER A 239 6.80 -2.84 4.18
N PHE A 240 6.89 -3.11 2.87
CA PHE A 240 6.39 -2.20 1.85
C PHE A 240 4.88 -2.37 1.76
N SER A 241 4.16 -1.52 2.44
CA SER A 241 2.71 -1.54 2.48
C SER A 241 2.11 -0.42 1.63
N GLY A 242 0.81 -0.29 1.72
CA GLY A 242 0.12 0.85 1.14
C GLY A 242 -1.36 0.85 1.48
N TYR A 243 -1.91 2.05 1.51
CA TYR A 243 -3.27 2.28 1.96
C TYR A 243 -4.03 3.11 0.94
N SER A 244 -5.24 2.68 0.62
CA SER A 244 -6.13 3.44 -0.24
C SER A 244 -6.97 4.39 0.59
N VAL A 245 -6.99 5.66 0.20
CA VAL A 245 -7.88 6.66 0.78
C VAL A 245 -9.25 6.52 0.12
N SER A 246 -10.28 6.23 0.89
CA SER A 246 -11.64 6.01 0.39
C SER A 246 -12.53 7.23 0.47
N THR A 247 -12.14 8.24 1.24
CA THR A 247 -12.89 9.49 1.43
C THR A 247 -11.94 10.69 1.40
N PRO A 248 -12.45 11.90 1.06
CA PRO A 248 -11.65 13.12 1.16
C PRO A 248 -11.41 13.58 2.61
N ASP A 249 -12.11 13.01 3.58
CA ASP A 249 -11.99 13.35 4.99
C ASP A 249 -10.80 12.62 5.63
N ALA A 250 -9.82 13.39 6.10
CA ALA A 250 -8.62 12.86 6.75
C ALA A 250 -8.86 12.31 8.17
N THR A 251 -10.01 12.63 8.79
CA THR A 251 -10.33 12.20 10.17
C THR A 251 -10.29 10.69 10.33
N ALA A 252 -10.94 9.97 9.40
CA ALA A 252 -10.98 8.52 9.44
C ALA A 252 -9.59 7.90 9.28
N GLY A 253 -8.78 8.43 8.34
CA GLY A 253 -7.40 7.99 8.12
C GLY A 253 -6.50 8.28 9.33
N THR A 254 -6.62 9.46 9.92
CA THR A 254 -5.87 9.84 11.13
C THR A 254 -6.17 8.88 12.28
N LYS A 255 -7.44 8.57 12.50
CA LYS A 255 -7.86 7.61 13.53
C LYS A 255 -7.37 6.18 13.20
N GLN A 256 -7.46 5.77 11.94
CA GLN A 256 -7.01 4.44 11.51
C GLN A 256 -5.51 4.25 11.74
N PHE A 257 -4.68 5.25 11.41
CA PHE A 257 -3.22 5.08 11.40
C PHE A 257 -2.54 5.45 12.72
N TYR A 258 -3.15 6.29 13.54
CA TYR A 258 -2.46 6.89 14.68
C TYR A 258 -3.14 6.70 16.04
N TYR A 259 -4.39 6.21 16.08
CA TYR A 259 -5.05 5.89 17.35
C TYR A 259 -4.51 4.57 17.91
N SER A 260 -4.05 4.58 19.17
CA SER A 260 -3.32 3.45 19.73
C SER A 260 -4.12 2.14 19.76
N GLU A 261 -5.43 2.19 20.02
CA GLU A 261 -6.30 1.00 19.99
C GLU A 261 -6.41 0.36 18.60
N ASN A 262 -6.38 1.17 17.54
CA ASN A 262 -6.46 0.68 16.17
C ASN A 262 -5.14 0.10 15.66
N ASN A 263 -4.02 0.43 16.31
CA ASN A 263 -2.68 0.03 15.93
C ASN A 263 -2.03 -0.88 16.97
N ASP A 264 -2.84 -1.66 17.66
CA ASP A 264 -2.38 -2.71 18.57
C ASP A 264 -1.40 -2.18 19.65
N GLY A 265 -1.67 -0.97 20.14
CA GLY A 265 -0.90 -0.26 21.15
C GLY A 265 0.24 0.63 20.61
N ILE A 266 0.38 0.80 19.29
CA ILE A 266 1.34 1.75 18.74
C ILE A 266 0.72 3.14 18.74
N GLY A 267 1.10 3.94 19.71
CA GLY A 267 0.57 5.27 19.97
C GLY A 267 0.79 5.70 21.41
N SER A 268 0.28 6.86 21.79
CA SER A 268 0.33 7.35 23.16
C SER A 268 -1.01 7.95 23.56
N LYS A 269 -1.29 7.96 24.89
CA LYS A 269 -2.49 8.62 25.43
C LYS A 269 -2.59 10.10 25.06
N GLU A 270 -1.46 10.76 24.82
CA GLU A 270 -1.43 12.15 24.38
C GLU A 270 -1.92 12.26 22.95
N ILE A 271 -1.46 11.40 22.05
CA ILE A 271 -1.91 11.36 20.65
C ILE A 271 -3.39 10.97 20.58
N ASP A 272 -3.81 9.97 21.36
CA ASP A 272 -5.22 9.56 21.41
C ASP A 272 -6.12 10.72 21.84
N ALA A 273 -5.73 11.50 22.85
CA ALA A 273 -6.47 12.68 23.30
C ALA A 273 -6.54 13.78 22.22
N LEU A 274 -5.46 13.96 21.43
CA LEU A 274 -5.47 14.88 20.30
C LEU A 274 -6.43 14.41 19.19
N ILE A 275 -6.47 13.12 18.92
CA ILE A 275 -7.39 12.52 17.94
C ILE A 275 -8.84 12.66 18.40
N ASP A 276 -9.13 12.42 19.68
CA ASP A 276 -10.46 12.60 20.25
C ASP A 276 -10.91 14.07 20.16
N ALA A 277 -10.02 15.02 20.50
CA ALA A 277 -10.30 16.44 20.37
C ALA A 277 -10.55 16.84 18.90
N MET A 278 -9.74 16.36 17.97
CA MET A 278 -9.88 16.60 16.54
C MET A 278 -11.24 16.12 16.01
N THR A 279 -11.72 14.96 16.46
CA THR A 279 -13.02 14.40 16.01
C THR A 279 -14.22 15.27 16.42
N LEU A 280 -14.06 16.13 17.42
CA LEU A 280 -15.11 17.04 17.91
C LEU A 280 -15.07 18.42 17.24
N MET A 281 -14.08 18.70 16.40
CA MET A 281 -13.96 19.97 15.69
C MET A 281 -15.04 20.08 14.58
N GLU A 282 -15.82 21.17 14.60
CA GLU A 282 -16.86 21.43 13.59
C GLU A 282 -16.29 22.04 12.30
N ASP A 283 -15.25 22.86 12.41
CA ASP A 283 -14.61 23.48 11.25
C ASP A 283 -13.71 22.49 10.51
N ASP A 284 -14.01 22.25 9.23
CA ASP A 284 -13.31 21.32 8.38
C ASP A 284 -11.83 21.65 8.22
N LYS A 285 -11.49 22.94 8.12
CA LYS A 285 -10.10 23.36 7.93
C LYS A 285 -9.30 23.13 9.21
N GLU A 286 -9.83 23.50 10.36
CA GLU A 286 -9.18 23.29 11.65
C GLU A 286 -8.97 21.79 11.90
N ARG A 287 -9.99 20.98 11.63
CA ARG A 287 -9.92 19.52 11.76
C ARG A 287 -8.83 18.90 10.87
N ASN A 288 -8.77 19.26 9.59
CA ASN A 288 -7.75 18.75 8.67
C ASN A 288 -6.35 19.24 9.03
N LEU A 289 -6.19 20.45 9.54
CA LEU A 289 -4.89 20.93 10.06
C LEU A 289 -4.46 20.17 11.33
N ALA A 290 -5.40 19.87 12.21
CA ALA A 290 -5.13 19.05 13.39
C ALA A 290 -4.66 17.63 12.99
N CYS A 291 -5.23 17.04 11.95
CA CYS A 291 -4.77 15.75 11.39
C CYS A 291 -3.27 15.79 11.03
N ASN A 292 -2.82 16.86 10.37
CA ASN A 292 -1.38 17.00 10.01
C ASN A 292 -0.48 17.06 11.24
N GLU A 293 -0.87 17.78 12.29
CA GLU A 293 -0.07 17.90 13.52
C GLU A 293 -0.01 16.56 14.27
N ILE A 294 -1.10 15.79 14.26
CA ILE A 294 -1.13 14.43 14.83
C ILE A 294 -0.18 13.51 14.06
N GLU A 295 -0.23 13.53 12.72
CA GLU A 295 0.67 12.73 11.88
C GLU A 295 2.14 13.06 12.16
N LYS A 296 2.51 14.35 12.16
CA LYS A 296 3.88 14.79 12.47
C LYS A 296 4.35 14.33 13.85
N LYS A 297 3.47 14.49 14.86
CA LYS A 297 3.78 14.09 16.23
C LYS A 297 3.99 12.58 16.32
N HIS A 298 3.09 11.80 15.73
CA HIS A 298 3.20 10.34 15.73
C HIS A 298 4.48 9.88 15.01
N MET A 299 4.80 10.47 13.86
CA MET A 299 6.03 10.15 13.14
C MET A 299 7.28 10.49 14.00
N ALA A 300 7.29 11.65 14.67
CA ALA A 300 8.41 12.07 15.51
C ALA A 300 8.60 11.15 16.73
N GLU A 301 7.53 10.63 17.32
CA GLU A 301 7.60 9.75 18.49
C GLU A 301 7.90 8.30 18.09
N PHE A 302 7.14 7.74 17.16
CA PHE A 302 7.14 6.30 16.88
C PHE A 302 7.95 5.89 15.66
N ALA A 303 8.09 6.77 14.64
CA ALA A 303 8.72 6.43 13.36
C ALA A 303 8.22 5.05 12.85
N PHE A 304 6.90 4.91 12.76
CA PHE A 304 6.23 3.66 12.44
C PHE A 304 5.88 3.58 10.94
N LEU A 305 5.17 4.58 10.44
CA LEU A 305 4.57 4.58 9.11
C LEU A 305 4.98 5.84 8.35
N GLY A 306 5.63 5.68 7.21
CA GLY A 306 6.02 6.80 6.36
C GLY A 306 5.82 6.51 4.88
N THR A 307 5.48 7.54 4.11
CA THR A 307 5.22 7.42 2.68
C THR A 307 6.50 7.18 1.88
N ILE A 308 6.42 6.33 0.86
CA ILE A 308 7.49 6.15 -0.14
C ILE A 308 7.02 6.61 -1.52
N THR A 309 5.79 6.27 -1.90
CA THR A 309 5.25 6.55 -3.23
C THR A 309 3.81 6.99 -3.14
N ASN A 310 3.39 7.78 -4.14
CA ASN A 310 2.00 7.90 -4.52
C ASN A 310 1.85 7.19 -5.87
N GLY A 311 0.89 6.30 -6.01
CA GLY A 311 0.85 5.44 -7.19
C GLY A 311 -0.24 5.81 -8.19
N PRO A 312 0.00 5.55 -9.48
CA PRO A 312 -1.08 5.50 -10.43
C PRO A 312 -1.99 4.32 -10.11
N ASP A 313 -3.22 4.41 -10.54
CA ASP A 313 -4.10 3.26 -10.66
C ASP A 313 -4.24 2.94 -12.15
N PHE A 314 -3.45 1.99 -12.62
CA PHE A 314 -3.44 1.55 -14.01
C PHE A 314 -3.99 0.15 -14.10
N VAL A 315 -4.98 -0.02 -14.97
CA VAL A 315 -5.55 -1.33 -15.29
C VAL A 315 -5.45 -1.54 -16.79
N MET A 316 -4.85 -2.66 -17.19
CA MET A 316 -4.92 -3.13 -18.56
C MET A 316 -6.15 -4.00 -18.71
N VAL A 317 -7.00 -3.69 -19.70
CA VAL A 317 -8.27 -4.41 -19.94
C VAL A 317 -8.43 -4.77 -21.39
N LYS A 318 -9.25 -5.77 -21.71
CA LYS A 318 -9.73 -5.99 -23.08
C LYS A 318 -10.55 -4.79 -23.54
N LYS A 319 -10.31 -4.28 -24.73
CA LYS A 319 -10.96 -3.04 -25.24
C LYS A 319 -12.48 -3.11 -25.26
N THR A 320 -13.02 -4.30 -25.42
CA THR A 320 -14.47 -4.54 -25.44
C THR A 320 -15.12 -4.57 -24.07
N LEU A 321 -14.34 -4.62 -22.96
CA LEU A 321 -14.88 -4.54 -21.60
C LEU A 321 -15.17 -3.08 -21.24
N ALA A 322 -16.45 -2.70 -21.22
CA ALA A 322 -16.87 -1.33 -20.89
C ALA A 322 -17.00 -1.10 -19.38
N ASN A 323 -16.81 0.15 -18.96
CA ASN A 323 -17.06 0.66 -17.60
C ASN A 323 -16.27 0.01 -16.46
N TYR A 324 -15.23 -0.76 -16.76
CA TYR A 324 -14.28 -1.27 -15.77
C TYR A 324 -12.98 -0.48 -15.83
N GLY A 325 -12.50 0.00 -14.71
CA GLY A 325 -11.24 0.74 -14.61
C GLY A 325 -11.14 1.53 -13.31
N PRO A 326 -10.08 2.34 -13.16
CA PRO A 326 -9.84 3.13 -11.97
C PRO A 326 -10.91 4.19 -11.73
N SER A 327 -11.23 4.44 -10.47
CA SER A 327 -12.15 5.50 -10.06
C SER A 327 -11.68 6.17 -8.76
N LEU A 328 -11.90 7.50 -8.68
CA LEU A 328 -11.56 8.32 -7.53
C LEU A 328 -12.74 8.34 -6.56
N TYR A 329 -12.51 8.05 -5.27
CA TYR A 329 -13.55 8.05 -4.20
C TYR A 329 -14.81 7.23 -4.52
N LYS A 330 -14.75 6.36 -5.50
CA LYS A 330 -15.88 5.54 -5.92
C LYS A 330 -15.40 4.10 -6.18
N SER A 331 -16.14 3.13 -5.73
CA SER A 331 -15.94 1.75 -6.14
C SER A 331 -16.49 1.52 -7.55
N THR A 332 -15.99 0.48 -8.23
CA THR A 332 -16.54 0.05 -9.53
C THR A 332 -18.04 -0.24 -9.41
N ASP A 333 -18.83 0.40 -10.25
CA ASP A 333 -20.25 0.08 -10.38
C ASP A 333 -20.43 -1.14 -11.29
N TRP A 334 -20.39 -2.31 -10.67
CA TRP A 334 -20.46 -3.59 -11.36
C TRP A 334 -21.77 -3.81 -12.13
N THR A 335 -22.83 -3.03 -11.88
CA THR A 335 -24.07 -3.12 -12.65
C THR A 335 -23.91 -2.57 -14.07
N THR A 336 -22.95 -1.68 -14.28
CA THR A 336 -22.69 -1.03 -15.57
C THR A 336 -21.52 -1.64 -16.35
N VAL A 337 -20.73 -2.50 -15.71
CA VAL A 337 -19.64 -3.22 -16.39
C VAL A 337 -20.24 -4.26 -17.33
N GLY A 338 -19.79 -4.26 -18.58
CA GLY A 338 -20.32 -5.17 -19.60
C GLY A 338 -19.47 -5.24 -20.85
N TRP A 339 -19.83 -6.12 -21.75
CA TRP A 339 -19.17 -6.28 -23.02
C TRP A 339 -19.82 -5.40 -24.09
N MET A 340 -18.99 -4.65 -24.82
CA MET A 340 -19.44 -3.93 -26.02
C MET A 340 -19.61 -4.94 -27.16
N ASN A 341 -20.65 -4.76 -27.98
CA ASN A 341 -20.77 -5.49 -29.22
C ASN A 341 -19.60 -5.11 -30.13
N SER A 342 -18.90 -6.10 -30.65
CA SER A 342 -17.79 -5.96 -31.60
C SER A 342 -18.28 -5.46 -32.95
#